data_e9eed9a52bb9fa9b58b9d43def863cda
#
_entry.id   e9eed9a52bb9fa9b58b9d43def863cda
#
_cell.length_a   1.000
_cell.length_b   1.000
_cell.length_c   1.000
_cell.angle_alpha   90.00
_cell.angle_beta   90.00
_cell.angle_gamma   90.00
#
_symmetry.space_group_name_H-M   'P 1'
#
loop_
_entity.id
_entity.type
_entity.pdbx_description
1 polymer ?
#
loop_
_entity_poly.entity_id
_entity_poly.type
_entity_poly.pdbx_seq_one_letter_code
_entity_poly.pdbx_strand_id
1 'polypeptide(L)'
;MNSHTAMQMSAVYACVRILSEAIAEIPLNFYQYTVDGGKEKCPSHPLYYLLHDEPNPEMTSIIFRETLMGHLLLWENAYAQIVRNGRGEVLALYPLLPDRMQVDRDSGGRLVYTYTRYRDEAGSRREFETIKLYKEDVLHIPGLGFDGLVGYSPIAMARNAIGMSMAAEDYGASFFANGATPGGVLEHPGIVKDPERLRESWRSQFSGKNSHSIAVLEEGMTVFVY
;
A
#
# COMPACT_ATOMS: atom_id res chain seq x y z
N MET A 1 -8.32 7.19 -3.05
CA MET A 1 -7.18 6.26 -3.24
C MET A 1 -6.35 6.27 -1.98
N ASN A 2 -5.98 5.12 -1.47
CA ASN A 2 -5.09 4.91 -0.33
C ASN A 2 -4.02 3.88 -0.71
N SER A 3 -3.06 3.59 0.19
CA SER A 3 -1.97 2.64 -0.08
C SER A 3 -2.47 1.24 -0.41
N HIS A 4 -3.55 0.78 0.23
CA HIS A 4 -4.13 -0.54 -0.05
C HIS A 4 -4.74 -0.63 -1.45
N THR A 5 -5.50 0.39 -1.87
CA THR A 5 -6.05 0.44 -3.24
C THR A 5 -4.96 0.60 -4.28
N ALA A 6 -3.92 1.37 -4.02
CA ALA A 6 -2.78 1.52 -4.93
C ALA A 6 -2.04 0.19 -5.14
N MET A 7 -1.89 -0.63 -4.09
CA MET A 7 -1.25 -1.96 -4.14
C MET A 7 -2.04 -3.01 -4.94
N GLN A 8 -3.31 -2.74 -5.29
CA GLN A 8 -4.07 -3.61 -6.21
C GLN A 8 -3.62 -3.44 -7.67
N MET A 9 -2.98 -2.33 -7.99
CA MET A 9 -2.38 -2.13 -9.30
C MET A 9 -1.07 -2.93 -9.41
N SER A 10 -0.96 -3.80 -10.41
CA SER A 10 0.16 -4.72 -10.61
C SER A 10 1.51 -4.02 -10.68
N ALA A 11 1.59 -2.86 -11.36
CA ALA A 11 2.80 -2.07 -11.48
C ALA A 11 3.27 -1.49 -10.13
N VAL A 12 2.35 -0.96 -9.32
CA VAL A 12 2.66 -0.44 -7.98
C VAL A 12 3.14 -1.57 -7.07
N TYR A 13 2.42 -2.70 -7.06
CA TYR A 13 2.82 -3.88 -6.31
C TYR A 13 4.22 -4.36 -6.69
N ALA A 14 4.51 -4.48 -7.99
CA ALA A 14 5.81 -4.93 -8.47
C ALA A 14 6.93 -3.98 -8.04
N CYS A 15 6.75 -2.66 -8.17
CA CYS A 15 7.75 -1.68 -7.73
C CYS A 15 8.02 -1.76 -6.22
N VAL A 16 6.96 -1.80 -5.40
CA VAL A 16 7.09 -1.88 -3.94
C VAL A 16 7.80 -3.17 -3.55
N ARG A 17 7.38 -4.32 -4.12
CA ARG A 17 7.98 -5.61 -3.82
C ARG A 17 9.47 -5.65 -4.17
N ILE A 18 9.83 -5.32 -5.41
CA ILE A 18 11.21 -5.42 -5.89
C ILE A 18 12.15 -4.54 -5.06
N LEU A 19 11.74 -3.30 -4.77
CA LEU A 19 12.57 -2.38 -3.99
C LEU A 19 12.67 -2.82 -2.52
N SER A 20 11.61 -3.34 -1.93
CA SER A 20 11.62 -3.83 -0.54
C SER A 20 12.51 -5.07 -0.40
N GLU A 21 12.37 -6.05 -1.30
CA GLU A 21 13.21 -7.25 -1.35
C GLU A 21 14.68 -6.89 -1.55
N ALA A 22 14.99 -6.01 -2.52
CA ALA A 22 16.36 -5.62 -2.82
C ALA A 22 17.08 -4.96 -1.63
N ILE A 23 16.39 -4.11 -0.86
CA ILE A 23 16.95 -3.50 0.36
C ILE A 23 17.04 -4.51 1.50
N ALA A 24 16.07 -5.41 1.61
CA ALA A 24 16.04 -6.43 2.67
C ALA A 24 17.20 -7.42 2.57
N GLU A 25 17.65 -7.74 1.36
CA GLU A 25 18.78 -8.65 1.11
C GLU A 25 20.14 -8.05 1.51
N ILE A 26 20.26 -6.71 1.59
CA ILE A 26 21.52 -6.07 1.96
C ILE A 26 21.79 -6.28 3.45
N PRO A 27 22.89 -6.97 3.84
CA PRO A 27 23.17 -7.22 5.25
C PRO A 27 23.56 -5.94 5.99
N LEU A 28 22.86 -5.66 7.10
CA LEU A 28 23.15 -4.54 7.97
C LEU A 28 24.22 -4.96 9.00
N ASN A 29 25.45 -4.50 8.84
CA ASN A 29 26.55 -4.83 9.73
C ASN A 29 26.85 -3.67 10.67
N PHE A 30 27.25 -3.99 11.89
CA PHE A 30 27.74 -3.04 12.87
C PHE A 30 29.27 -2.90 12.76
N TYR A 31 29.76 -1.66 12.74
CA TYR A 31 31.19 -1.37 12.64
C TYR A 31 31.63 -0.46 13.78
N GLN A 32 32.84 -0.69 14.29
CA GLN A 32 33.53 0.22 15.17
C GLN A 32 34.75 0.82 14.49
N TYR A 33 35.14 2.03 14.89
CA TYR A 33 36.36 2.65 14.41
C TYR A 33 37.56 2.08 15.18
N THR A 34 38.60 1.74 14.45
CA THR A 34 39.89 1.34 15.02
C THR A 34 40.75 2.58 15.36
N VAL A 35 41.76 2.38 16.22
CA VAL A 35 42.65 3.46 16.62
C VAL A 35 43.38 4.10 15.43
N ASP A 36 43.63 3.33 14.39
CA ASP A 36 44.32 3.75 13.17
C ASP A 36 43.37 4.43 12.16
N GLY A 37 42.11 4.71 12.52
CA GLY A 37 41.10 5.36 11.65
C GLY A 37 40.40 4.42 10.68
N GLY A 38 40.68 3.11 10.73
CA GLY A 38 39.96 2.08 9.96
C GLY A 38 38.59 1.75 10.57
N LYS A 39 37.90 0.81 9.94
CA LYS A 39 36.61 0.28 10.43
C LYS A 39 36.66 -1.24 10.43
N GLU A 40 36.26 -1.85 11.53
CA GLU A 40 36.12 -3.30 11.65
C GLU A 40 34.72 -3.69 12.08
N LYS A 41 34.27 -4.87 11.70
CA LYS A 41 32.96 -5.40 12.10
C LYS A 41 32.98 -5.67 13.62
N CYS A 42 31.90 -5.28 14.30
CA CYS A 42 31.73 -5.47 15.72
C CYS A 42 30.53 -6.39 16.04
N PRO A 43 30.66 -7.71 15.83
CA PRO A 43 29.57 -8.66 16.06
C PRO A 43 29.26 -8.84 17.56
N SER A 44 30.16 -8.43 18.46
CA SER A 44 29.94 -8.47 19.91
C SER A 44 29.06 -7.33 20.44
N HIS A 45 28.74 -6.32 19.59
CA HIS A 45 27.88 -5.22 20.01
C HIS A 45 26.43 -5.71 20.20
N PRO A 46 25.72 -5.38 21.28
CA PRO A 46 24.37 -5.86 21.54
C PRO A 46 23.36 -5.60 20.41
N LEU A 47 23.50 -4.47 19.71
CA LEU A 47 22.64 -4.15 18.56
C LEU A 47 22.97 -4.94 17.29
N TYR A 48 24.13 -5.65 17.25
CA TYR A 48 24.47 -6.45 16.07
C TYR A 48 23.43 -7.52 15.81
N TYR A 49 23.12 -8.32 16.83
CA TYR A 49 22.12 -9.39 16.73
C TYR A 49 20.75 -8.87 16.32
N LEU A 50 20.28 -7.78 16.96
CA LEU A 50 18.98 -7.16 16.65
C LEU A 50 18.87 -6.63 15.21
N LEU A 51 19.93 -6.06 14.66
CA LEU A 51 19.89 -5.44 13.34
C LEU A 51 20.28 -6.39 12.22
N HIS A 52 21.13 -7.38 12.51
CA HIS A 52 21.65 -8.32 11.52
C HIS A 52 20.87 -9.61 11.47
N ASP A 53 20.44 -10.18 12.60
CA ASP A 53 19.85 -11.50 12.69
C ASP A 53 18.34 -11.44 13.01
N GLU A 54 17.98 -10.99 14.22
CA GLU A 54 16.63 -11.12 14.75
C GLU A 54 16.22 -9.88 15.56
N PRO A 55 15.46 -8.94 14.95
CA PRO A 55 15.01 -7.72 15.64
C PRO A 55 13.99 -7.98 16.75
N ASN A 56 13.23 -9.06 16.66
CA ASN A 56 12.27 -9.53 17.65
C ASN A 56 11.93 -11.01 17.41
N PRO A 57 11.29 -11.72 18.36
CA PRO A 57 10.98 -13.15 18.25
C PRO A 57 9.98 -13.52 17.13
N GLU A 58 9.35 -12.56 16.48
CA GLU A 58 8.31 -12.79 15.48
C GLU A 58 8.84 -12.71 14.04
N MET A 59 10.01 -12.10 13.83
CA MET A 59 10.53 -11.88 12.48
C MET A 59 12.04 -11.83 12.40
N THR A 60 12.59 -12.23 11.25
CA THR A 60 14.01 -12.08 10.92
C THR A 60 14.34 -10.63 10.53
N SER A 61 15.62 -10.30 10.54
CA SER A 61 16.09 -8.98 10.10
C SER A 61 15.77 -8.68 8.62
N ILE A 62 15.66 -9.70 7.78
CA ILE A 62 15.26 -9.55 6.37
C ILE A 62 13.81 -9.08 6.31
N ILE A 63 12.89 -9.78 6.97
CA ILE A 63 11.45 -9.41 7.01
C ILE A 63 11.25 -8.03 7.64
N PHE A 64 12.03 -7.71 8.68
CA PHE A 64 11.98 -6.40 9.33
C PHE A 64 12.36 -5.27 8.35
N ARG A 65 13.47 -5.41 7.63
CA ARG A 65 13.92 -4.41 6.64
C ARG A 65 12.97 -4.30 5.46
N GLU A 66 12.47 -5.45 4.96
CA GLU A 66 11.44 -5.50 3.92
C GLU A 66 10.19 -4.73 4.33
N THR A 67 9.70 -4.98 5.54
CA THR A 67 8.53 -4.28 6.11
C THR A 67 8.77 -2.77 6.22
N LEU A 68 9.90 -2.35 6.78
CA LEU A 68 10.21 -0.92 6.90
C LEU A 68 10.38 -0.25 5.55
N MET A 69 10.99 -0.93 4.58
CA MET A 69 11.11 -0.39 3.22
C MET A 69 9.75 -0.30 2.51
N GLY A 70 8.89 -1.30 2.67
CA GLY A 70 7.50 -1.24 2.21
C GLY A 70 6.73 -0.07 2.82
N HIS A 71 6.92 0.20 4.12
CA HIS A 71 6.35 1.37 4.79
C HIS A 71 6.87 2.68 4.18
N LEU A 72 8.17 2.80 3.92
CA LEU A 72 8.75 3.97 3.25
C LEU A 72 8.15 4.19 1.87
N LEU A 73 8.05 3.15 1.04
CA LEU A 73 7.53 3.26 -0.32
C LEU A 73 6.04 3.61 -0.39
N LEU A 74 5.25 3.24 0.62
CA LEU A 74 3.82 3.47 0.64
C LEU A 74 3.41 4.74 1.41
N TRP A 75 4.11 5.08 2.48
CA TRP A 75 3.77 6.19 3.40
C TRP A 75 4.90 7.19 3.59
N GLU A 76 6.08 6.95 2.98
CA GLU A 76 7.31 7.76 3.12
C GLU A 76 7.79 7.93 4.57
N ASN A 77 7.31 7.09 5.45
CA ASN A 77 7.74 7.01 6.84
C ASN A 77 7.76 5.56 7.27
N ALA A 78 8.79 5.14 7.98
CA ALA A 78 8.85 3.86 8.63
C ALA A 78 9.13 4.04 10.13
N TYR A 79 8.40 3.31 10.94
CA TYR A 79 8.50 3.38 12.39
C TYR A 79 8.72 2.00 12.97
N ALA A 80 9.56 1.91 14.00
CA ALA A 80 9.61 0.74 14.85
C ALA A 80 9.66 1.15 16.32
N GLN A 81 8.90 0.46 17.16
CA GLN A 81 8.97 0.63 18.61
C GLN A 81 10.25 -0.01 19.12
N ILE A 82 10.98 0.72 19.95
CA ILE A 82 12.18 0.23 20.66
C ILE A 82 11.74 -0.27 22.03
N VAL A 83 11.79 -1.58 22.22
CA VAL A 83 11.49 -2.20 23.53
C VAL A 83 12.77 -2.34 24.31
N ARG A 84 12.77 -1.87 25.59
CA ARG A 84 13.92 -1.89 26.48
C ARG A 84 13.62 -2.67 27.74
N ASN A 85 14.68 -3.20 28.36
CA ASN A 85 14.59 -3.76 29.71
C ASN A 85 14.70 -2.66 30.78
N GLY A 86 14.56 -3.04 32.04
CA GLY A 86 14.70 -2.13 33.19
C GLY A 86 16.09 -1.49 33.37
N ARG A 87 17.10 -1.94 32.60
CA ARG A 87 18.47 -1.35 32.56
C ARG A 87 18.67 -0.40 31.39
N GLY A 88 17.62 -0.22 30.53
CA GLY A 88 17.68 0.61 29.32
C GLY A 88 18.28 -0.08 28.09
N GLU A 89 18.65 -1.36 28.17
CA GLU A 89 19.16 -2.14 27.03
C GLU A 89 18.04 -2.45 26.06
N VAL A 90 18.31 -2.32 24.75
CA VAL A 90 17.34 -2.64 23.68
C VAL A 90 17.17 -4.15 23.59
N LEU A 91 15.95 -4.63 23.76
CA LEU A 91 15.59 -6.03 23.67
C LEU A 91 14.99 -6.41 22.32
N ALA A 92 14.20 -5.52 21.73
CA ALA A 92 13.49 -5.81 20.49
C ALA A 92 13.09 -4.52 19.74
N LEU A 93 12.83 -4.70 18.43
CA LEU A 93 12.33 -3.66 17.54
C LEU A 93 11.06 -4.21 16.86
N TYR A 94 9.92 -3.56 17.05
CA TYR A 94 8.65 -3.94 16.43
C TYR A 94 8.19 -2.89 15.43
N PRO A 95 7.97 -3.23 14.13
CA PRO A 95 7.44 -2.29 13.16
C PRO A 95 6.07 -1.76 13.59
N LEU A 96 5.86 -0.47 13.42
CA LEU A 96 4.58 0.21 13.66
C LEU A 96 4.02 0.70 12.32
N LEU A 97 2.72 0.46 12.09
CA LEU A 97 2.04 0.86 10.86
C LEU A 97 1.98 2.39 10.73
N PRO A 98 2.50 2.98 9.65
CA PRO A 98 2.57 4.44 9.52
C PRO A 98 1.22 5.13 9.42
N ASP A 99 0.19 4.45 8.87
CA ASP A 99 -1.18 4.98 8.77
C ASP A 99 -1.89 5.13 10.13
N ARG A 100 -1.29 4.57 11.19
CA ARG A 100 -1.76 4.65 12.58
C ARG A 100 -0.88 5.52 13.46
N MET A 101 0.15 6.14 12.88
CA MET A 101 1.10 6.97 13.58
C MET A 101 0.84 8.45 13.29
N GLN A 102 0.74 9.25 14.34
CA GLN A 102 0.72 10.70 14.27
C GLN A 102 1.97 11.24 14.97
N VAL A 103 2.70 12.09 14.28
CA VAL A 103 3.90 12.75 14.80
C VAL A 103 3.56 14.20 15.09
N ASP A 104 3.79 14.66 16.32
CA ASP A 104 3.47 16.01 16.78
C ASP A 104 4.49 16.47 17.84
N ARG A 105 4.30 17.66 18.37
CA ARG A 105 5.08 18.19 19.50
C ARG A 105 4.17 18.41 20.70
N ASP A 106 4.69 18.07 21.88
CA ASP A 106 4.02 18.38 23.14
C ASP A 106 4.10 19.89 23.47
N SER A 107 3.45 20.31 24.55
CA SER A 107 3.47 21.69 25.02
C SER A 107 4.87 22.21 25.38
N GLY A 108 5.83 21.32 25.59
CA GLY A 108 7.23 21.62 25.83
C GLY A 108 8.10 21.63 24.56
N GLY A 109 7.50 21.41 23.37
CA GLY A 109 8.19 21.36 22.09
C GLY A 109 8.88 20.03 21.79
N ARG A 110 8.76 19.00 22.66
CA ARG A 110 9.35 17.68 22.46
C ARG A 110 8.54 16.91 21.44
N LEU A 111 9.23 16.15 20.58
CA LEU A 111 8.62 15.29 19.59
C LEU A 111 7.87 14.14 20.28
N VAL A 112 6.61 13.93 19.90
CA VAL A 112 5.72 12.88 20.42
C VAL A 112 5.14 12.09 19.27
N TYR A 113 5.14 10.79 19.40
CA TYR A 113 4.57 9.83 18.48
C TYR A 113 3.30 9.24 19.10
N THR A 114 2.15 9.50 18.52
CA THR A 114 0.86 8.98 18.97
C THR A 114 0.47 7.82 18.07
N TYR A 115 0.50 6.60 18.60
CA TYR A 115 0.19 5.38 17.86
C TYR A 115 -1.14 4.80 18.30
N THR A 116 -2.02 4.50 17.35
CA THR A 116 -3.32 3.89 17.60
C THR A 116 -3.28 2.41 17.23
N ARG A 117 -3.47 1.52 18.20
CA ARG A 117 -3.53 0.08 18.00
C ARG A 117 -4.91 -0.48 18.33
N TYR A 118 -5.22 -1.64 17.76
CA TYR A 118 -6.38 -2.41 18.18
C TYR A 118 -6.01 -3.23 19.41
N ARG A 119 -6.87 -3.19 20.41
CA ARG A 119 -6.82 -4.10 21.55
C ARG A 119 -7.83 -5.20 21.30
N ASP A 120 -7.36 -6.40 21.02
CA ASP A 120 -8.21 -7.59 20.96
C ASP A 120 -8.36 -8.13 22.38
N GLU A 121 -9.43 -7.75 23.06
CA GLU A 121 -9.87 -8.51 24.25
C GLU A 121 -10.79 -9.64 23.76
N ALA A 122 -10.47 -10.88 24.15
CA ALA A 122 -11.24 -12.06 23.77
C ALA A 122 -12.73 -11.87 24.10
N GLY A 123 -13.56 -11.72 23.07
CA GLY A 123 -15.01 -11.62 23.18
C GLY A 123 -15.61 -10.21 23.27
N SER A 124 -14.82 -9.13 23.18
CA SER A 124 -15.31 -7.75 23.26
C SER A 124 -15.17 -7.01 21.94
N ARG A 125 -15.91 -5.89 21.78
CA ARG A 125 -15.76 -4.95 20.67
C ARG A 125 -14.29 -4.52 20.54
N ARG A 126 -13.79 -4.45 19.32
CA ARG A 126 -12.47 -3.88 19.00
C ARG A 126 -12.38 -2.49 19.60
N GLU A 127 -11.62 -2.32 20.66
CA GLU A 127 -11.32 -1.03 21.24
C GLU A 127 -10.01 -0.50 20.65
N PHE A 128 -10.01 0.80 20.34
CA PHE A 128 -8.81 1.50 19.92
C PHE A 128 -8.08 1.99 21.17
N GLU A 129 -6.85 1.56 21.34
CA GLU A 129 -5.95 2.08 22.35
C GLU A 129 -4.93 3.02 21.70
N THR A 130 -4.80 4.21 22.25
CA THR A 130 -3.82 5.19 21.81
C THR A 130 -2.67 5.26 22.80
N ILE A 131 -1.46 4.96 22.33
CA ILE A 131 -0.24 5.05 23.12
C ILE A 131 0.61 6.24 22.67
N LYS A 132 1.21 6.93 23.63
CA LYS A 132 2.18 7.99 23.37
C LYS A 132 3.58 7.44 23.57
N LEU A 133 4.42 7.60 22.55
CA LEU A 133 5.82 7.23 22.55
C LEU A 133 6.67 8.48 22.37
N TYR A 134 7.87 8.48 22.89
CA TYR A 134 8.84 9.56 22.74
C TYR A 134 9.93 9.14 21.75
N LYS A 135 10.76 10.12 21.35
CA LYS A 135 11.83 9.92 20.38
C LYS A 135 12.79 8.78 20.74
N GLU A 136 13.05 8.60 22.02
CA GLU A 136 13.91 7.53 22.56
C GLU A 136 13.33 6.12 22.40
N ASP A 137 11.99 6.00 22.24
CA ASP A 137 11.28 4.73 22.14
C ASP A 137 10.84 4.39 20.72
N VAL A 138 11.18 5.24 19.74
CA VAL A 138 10.78 5.05 18.34
C VAL A 138 11.99 5.20 17.42
N LEU A 139 12.28 4.16 16.68
CA LEU A 139 13.11 4.26 15.48
C LEU A 139 12.23 4.83 14.37
N HIS A 140 12.43 6.07 14.01
CA HIS A 140 11.74 6.74 12.92
C HIS A 140 12.71 6.96 11.75
N ILE A 141 12.36 6.44 10.59
CA ILE A 141 13.06 6.63 9.32
C ILE A 141 12.14 7.45 8.42
N PRO A 142 12.34 8.76 8.32
CA PRO A 142 11.56 9.60 7.40
C PRO A 142 12.11 9.48 5.99
N GLY A 143 11.23 9.53 4.99
CA GLY A 143 11.61 9.72 3.61
C GLY A 143 11.66 11.20 3.22
N LEU A 144 11.40 11.50 1.95
CA LEU A 144 11.42 12.87 1.44
C LEU A 144 10.25 13.69 2.01
N GLY A 145 10.54 14.78 2.70
CA GLY A 145 9.55 15.70 3.28
C GLY A 145 10.07 17.13 3.30
N PHE A 146 9.18 18.12 3.50
CA PHE A 146 9.57 19.53 3.53
C PHE A 146 10.09 19.98 4.90
N ASP A 147 9.64 19.37 5.98
CA ASP A 147 9.98 19.76 7.36
C ASP A 147 11.12 18.93 7.96
N GLY A 148 11.56 17.88 7.26
CA GLY A 148 12.57 16.95 7.74
C GLY A 148 12.12 16.04 8.89
N LEU A 149 10.83 16.06 9.24
CA LEU A 149 10.25 15.24 10.31
C LEU A 149 9.37 14.12 9.74
N VAL A 150 8.50 14.46 8.78
CA VAL A 150 7.56 13.52 8.18
C VAL A 150 7.69 13.57 6.66
N GLY A 151 7.79 12.39 6.04
CA GLY A 151 7.82 12.25 4.58
C GLY A 151 6.43 12.34 3.96
N TYR A 152 6.38 12.66 2.67
CA TYR A 152 5.15 12.69 1.87
C TYR A 152 4.91 11.35 1.20
N SER A 153 3.72 10.77 1.38
CA SER A 153 3.37 9.50 0.74
C SER A 153 3.52 9.57 -0.78
N PRO A 154 4.36 8.70 -1.39
CA PRO A 154 4.52 8.62 -2.84
C PRO A 154 3.20 8.32 -3.55
N ILE A 155 2.34 7.52 -2.90
CA ILE A 155 1.00 7.19 -3.41
C ILE A 155 0.12 8.45 -3.47
N ALA A 156 0.21 9.33 -2.45
CA ALA A 156 -0.53 10.59 -2.45
C ALA A 156 -0.03 11.53 -3.57
N MET A 157 1.29 11.59 -3.78
CA MET A 157 1.89 12.41 -4.84
C MET A 157 1.55 11.89 -6.25
N ALA A 158 1.54 10.57 -6.45
CA ALA A 158 1.21 9.92 -7.72
C ALA A 158 -0.29 9.61 -7.89
N ARG A 159 -1.16 10.11 -7.01
CA ARG A 159 -2.58 9.76 -6.93
C ARG A 159 -3.31 9.83 -8.27
N ASN A 160 -3.08 10.89 -9.05
CA ASN A 160 -3.77 11.10 -10.32
C ASN A 160 -3.28 10.11 -11.39
N ALA A 161 -1.98 9.86 -11.46
CA ALA A 161 -1.41 8.90 -12.41
C ALA A 161 -1.86 7.47 -12.13
N ILE A 162 -1.81 7.06 -10.86
CA ILE A 162 -2.28 5.73 -10.43
C ILE A 162 -3.79 5.61 -10.70
N GLY A 163 -4.59 6.64 -10.36
CA GLY A 163 -6.03 6.64 -10.59
C GLY A 163 -6.42 6.54 -12.05
N MET A 164 -5.70 7.23 -12.93
CA MET A 164 -5.90 7.14 -14.38
C MET A 164 -5.57 5.74 -14.91
N SER A 165 -4.47 5.14 -14.44
CA SER A 165 -4.08 3.77 -14.83
C SER A 165 -5.12 2.74 -14.38
N MET A 166 -5.63 2.84 -13.14
CA MET A 166 -6.71 1.96 -12.66
C MET A 166 -7.97 2.11 -13.50
N ALA A 167 -8.37 3.32 -13.84
CA ALA A 167 -9.52 3.57 -14.70
C ALA A 167 -9.33 2.99 -16.12
N ALA A 168 -8.11 3.03 -16.65
CA ALA A 168 -7.79 2.40 -17.94
C ALA A 168 -7.83 0.88 -17.87
N GLU A 169 -7.34 0.27 -16.78
CA GLU A 169 -7.45 -1.19 -16.54
C GLU A 169 -8.92 -1.61 -16.44
N ASP A 170 -9.75 -0.89 -15.67
CA ASP A 170 -11.19 -1.16 -15.54
C ASP A 170 -11.94 -1.03 -16.88
N TYR A 171 -11.59 0.00 -17.65
CA TYR A 171 -12.15 0.18 -19.01
C TYR A 171 -11.76 -0.98 -19.92
N GLY A 172 -10.47 -1.34 -19.95
CA GLY A 172 -9.96 -2.46 -20.74
C GLY A 172 -10.61 -3.79 -20.33
N ALA A 173 -10.70 -4.07 -19.04
CA ALA A 173 -11.36 -5.26 -18.52
C ALA A 173 -12.83 -5.32 -18.95
N SER A 174 -13.56 -4.21 -18.84
CA SER A 174 -14.96 -4.11 -19.28
C SER A 174 -15.09 -4.28 -20.79
N PHE A 175 -14.19 -3.71 -21.58
CA PHE A 175 -14.18 -3.84 -23.02
C PHE A 175 -13.95 -5.28 -23.47
N PHE A 176 -12.95 -5.96 -22.90
CA PHE A 176 -12.68 -7.36 -23.20
C PHE A 176 -13.78 -8.31 -22.69
N ALA A 177 -14.34 -8.04 -21.51
CA ALA A 177 -15.46 -8.83 -20.97
C ALA A 177 -16.70 -8.76 -21.85
N ASN A 178 -16.91 -7.63 -22.52
CA ASN A 178 -18.01 -7.43 -23.48
C ASN A 178 -17.66 -7.89 -24.91
N GLY A 179 -16.60 -8.69 -25.08
CA GLY A 179 -16.21 -9.27 -26.37
C GLY A 179 -15.39 -8.34 -27.26
N ALA A 180 -14.85 -7.25 -26.71
CA ALA A 180 -14.05 -6.24 -27.43
C ALA A 180 -14.72 -5.70 -28.71
N THR A 181 -16.05 -5.81 -28.80
CA THR A 181 -16.82 -5.33 -29.92
C THR A 181 -17.36 -3.93 -29.61
N PRO A 182 -17.14 -2.93 -30.46
CA PRO A 182 -17.80 -1.64 -30.31
C PRO A 182 -19.33 -1.85 -30.34
N GLY A 183 -20.03 -1.14 -29.45
CA GLY A 183 -21.49 -1.23 -29.41
C GLY A 183 -22.08 -0.86 -30.76
N GLY A 184 -22.93 -1.74 -31.29
CA GLY A 184 -23.61 -1.47 -32.54
C GLY A 184 -24.67 -0.37 -32.41
N VAL A 185 -25.07 0.22 -33.53
CA VAL A 185 -26.21 1.13 -33.61
C VAL A 185 -27.42 0.31 -34.09
N LEU A 186 -28.50 0.36 -33.31
CA LEU A 186 -29.81 -0.17 -33.67
C LEU A 186 -30.59 0.95 -34.35
N GLU A 187 -30.89 0.78 -35.65
CA GLU A 187 -31.81 1.66 -36.38
C GLU A 187 -33.17 1.03 -36.49
N HIS A 188 -34.21 1.84 -36.27
CA HIS A 188 -35.60 1.45 -36.45
C HIS A 188 -36.29 2.43 -37.43
N PRO A 189 -37.01 1.96 -38.43
CA PRO A 189 -37.61 2.83 -39.46
C PRO A 189 -38.76 3.71 -38.95
N GLY A 190 -39.28 3.44 -37.77
CA GLY A 190 -40.33 4.21 -37.10
C GLY A 190 -39.89 4.77 -35.75
N ILE A 191 -40.82 5.37 -35.01
CA ILE A 191 -40.57 5.93 -33.67
C ILE A 191 -40.67 4.81 -32.65
N VAL A 192 -39.55 4.58 -31.94
CA VAL A 192 -39.49 3.65 -30.81
C VAL A 192 -40.16 4.30 -29.59
N LYS A 193 -41.23 3.71 -29.09
CA LYS A 193 -42.00 4.24 -27.96
C LYS A 193 -41.24 4.22 -26.64
N ASP A 194 -40.34 3.25 -26.45
CA ASP A 194 -39.53 3.07 -25.25
C ASP A 194 -38.09 2.65 -25.63
N PRO A 195 -37.23 3.61 -25.94
CA PRO A 195 -35.83 3.33 -26.31
C PRO A 195 -35.01 2.69 -25.17
N GLU A 196 -35.32 3.02 -23.91
CA GLU A 196 -34.59 2.47 -22.76
C GLU A 196 -34.85 0.99 -22.57
N ARG A 197 -36.11 0.56 -22.68
CA ARG A 197 -36.50 -0.86 -22.61
C ARG A 197 -35.86 -1.67 -23.74
N LEU A 198 -35.75 -1.09 -24.94
CA LEU A 198 -35.08 -1.74 -26.06
C LEU A 198 -33.57 -1.89 -25.78
N ARG A 199 -32.95 -0.85 -25.24
CA ARG A 199 -31.53 -0.87 -24.86
C ARG A 199 -31.22 -1.87 -23.74
N GLU A 200 -32.06 -1.93 -22.71
CA GLU A 200 -31.93 -2.90 -21.60
C GLU A 200 -32.14 -4.33 -22.12
N SER A 201 -33.14 -4.57 -22.94
CA SER A 201 -33.37 -5.88 -23.58
C SER A 201 -32.16 -6.30 -24.42
N TRP A 202 -31.64 -5.39 -25.25
CA TRP A 202 -30.44 -5.64 -26.03
C TRP A 202 -29.23 -5.95 -25.15
N ARG A 203 -28.98 -5.15 -24.12
CA ARG A 203 -27.89 -5.40 -23.13
C ARG A 203 -28.03 -6.77 -22.48
N SER A 204 -29.21 -7.12 -22.00
CA SER A 204 -29.42 -8.40 -21.31
C SER A 204 -29.20 -9.62 -22.21
N GLN A 205 -29.48 -9.48 -23.49
CA GLN A 205 -29.35 -10.56 -24.47
C GLN A 205 -27.94 -10.70 -25.06
N PHE A 206 -27.21 -9.58 -25.21
CA PHE A 206 -25.94 -9.52 -25.95
C PHE A 206 -24.75 -9.04 -25.14
N SER A 207 -24.82 -9.01 -23.80
CA SER A 207 -23.66 -8.69 -22.94
C SER A 207 -23.17 -9.90 -22.15
N GLY A 208 -21.93 -9.84 -21.69
CA GLY A 208 -21.30 -10.88 -20.88
C GLY A 208 -21.12 -12.19 -21.65
N LYS A 209 -21.64 -13.28 -21.11
CA LYS A 209 -21.51 -14.62 -21.71
C LYS A 209 -22.23 -14.77 -23.07
N ASN A 210 -23.15 -13.87 -23.37
CA ASN A 210 -23.98 -13.89 -24.59
C ASN A 210 -23.49 -12.90 -25.65
N SER A 211 -22.32 -12.29 -25.49
CA SER A 211 -21.78 -11.24 -26.37
C SER A 211 -21.61 -11.65 -27.84
N HIS A 212 -21.65 -12.94 -28.17
CA HIS A 212 -21.55 -13.49 -29.55
C HIS A 212 -22.79 -14.22 -30.02
N SER A 213 -23.95 -14.03 -29.35
CA SER A 213 -25.20 -14.65 -29.79
C SER A 213 -25.77 -13.95 -31.04
N ILE A 214 -26.49 -14.72 -31.85
CA ILE A 214 -27.14 -14.21 -33.04
C ILE A 214 -28.32 -13.33 -32.64
N ALA A 215 -28.36 -12.09 -33.14
CA ALA A 215 -29.48 -11.17 -32.96
C ALA A 215 -30.54 -11.42 -34.05
N VAL A 216 -31.78 -11.52 -33.61
CA VAL A 216 -32.94 -11.51 -34.54
C VAL A 216 -33.57 -10.14 -34.44
N LEU A 217 -33.72 -9.47 -35.58
CA LEU A 217 -34.28 -8.13 -35.70
C LEU A 217 -35.67 -8.22 -36.29
N GLU A 218 -36.62 -7.49 -35.69
CA GLU A 218 -37.99 -7.42 -36.15
C GLU A 218 -38.33 -6.00 -36.61
N GLU A 219 -39.49 -5.84 -37.29
CA GLU A 219 -40.04 -4.53 -37.71
C GLU A 219 -39.10 -3.64 -38.55
N GLY A 220 -38.20 -4.25 -39.31
CA GLY A 220 -37.27 -3.53 -40.19
C GLY A 220 -36.11 -2.83 -39.47
N MET A 221 -35.81 -3.22 -38.26
CA MET A 221 -34.62 -2.74 -37.55
C MET A 221 -33.35 -3.20 -38.25
N THR A 222 -32.32 -2.35 -38.21
CA THR A 222 -30.98 -2.65 -38.71
C THR A 222 -29.92 -2.40 -37.62
N VAL A 223 -28.85 -3.20 -37.63
CA VAL A 223 -27.70 -3.04 -36.73
C VAL A 223 -26.49 -2.67 -37.55
N PHE A 224 -25.88 -1.58 -37.17
CA PHE A 224 -24.54 -1.22 -37.65
C PHE A 224 -23.55 -1.52 -36.54
N VAL A 225 -22.55 -2.34 -36.80
CA VAL A 225 -21.43 -2.63 -35.93
C VAL A 225 -20.21 -1.90 -36.51
N TYR A 226 -19.57 -1.07 -35.73
CA TYR A 226 -18.38 -0.31 -36.13
C TYR A 226 -17.11 -1.03 -35.67
#